data_69b142bbbb4a52b71dd6fad599df83d0
#
_entry.id   69b142bbbb4a52b71dd6fad599df83d0
#
_cell.length_a   1.000
_cell.length_b   1.000
_cell.length_c   1.000
_cell.angle_alpha   90.00
_cell.angle_beta   90.00
_cell.angle_gamma   90.00
#
_symmetry.space_group_name_H-M   'P 1'
#
loop_
_entity.id
_entity.type
_entity.pdbx_description
1 polymer ?
#
loop_
_entity_poly.entity_id
_entity_poly.type
_entity_poly.pdbx_seq_one_letter_code
_entity_poly.pdbx_strand_id
1 'polypeptide(L)'
;SELGPAFLRGELDAIFSSDAIGEERPAQVLGTGLARIVAIDQAAAMKLTRPYIEELSIPKGAYKAAPAVPPQDLATVAIQTSLLAHKDLDAGLVRELTRTLFDFRLELATLVPQLSALQSPVNSGSLSIPVHEGAMAYFNRERPNLIQENLGIIGVLATLAPMVLSIVLTMRRRMAEMQKDRADQYN
;
A
#
# COMPACT_ATOMS: atom_id res chain seq x y z
N SER A 1 3.39 -21.64 -21.92
CA SER A 1 2.96 -22.78 -21.09
C SER A 1 2.17 -23.76 -21.96
N GLU A 2 2.52 -25.03 -21.96
CA GLU A 2 1.85 -26.08 -22.77
C GLU A 2 0.55 -26.60 -22.12
N LEU A 3 0.21 -26.11 -20.92
CA LEU A 3 -0.94 -26.61 -20.14
C LEU A 3 -2.28 -26.43 -20.87
N GLY A 4 -2.52 -25.27 -21.47
CA GLY A 4 -3.74 -24.98 -22.21
C GLY A 4 -3.95 -25.95 -23.39
N PRO A 5 -3.00 -26.08 -24.31
CA PRO A 5 -3.06 -27.05 -25.37
C PRO A 5 -3.22 -28.51 -24.90
N ALA A 6 -2.50 -28.93 -23.85
CA ALA A 6 -2.63 -30.27 -23.28
C ALA A 6 -4.03 -30.55 -22.72
N PHE A 7 -4.62 -29.57 -22.02
CA PHE A 7 -5.99 -29.65 -21.54
C PHE A 7 -6.99 -29.79 -22.71
N LEU A 8 -6.84 -28.99 -23.75
CA LEU A 8 -7.74 -29.05 -24.91
C LEU A 8 -7.63 -30.35 -25.69
N ARG A 9 -6.49 -31.05 -25.62
CA ARG A 9 -6.34 -32.40 -26.18
C ARG A 9 -6.86 -33.52 -25.27
N GLY A 10 -7.37 -33.17 -24.06
CA GLY A 10 -7.86 -34.16 -23.09
C GLY A 10 -6.76 -34.93 -22.35
N GLU A 11 -5.55 -34.42 -22.35
CA GLU A 11 -4.40 -34.98 -21.61
C GLU A 11 -4.43 -34.58 -20.13
N LEU A 12 -5.21 -33.57 -19.78
CA LEU A 12 -5.39 -33.02 -18.42
C LEU A 12 -6.87 -32.86 -18.12
N ASP A 13 -7.30 -33.27 -16.94
CA ASP A 13 -8.68 -33.08 -16.46
C ASP A 13 -8.94 -31.70 -15.88
N ALA A 14 -7.90 -31.04 -15.35
CA ALA A 14 -7.97 -29.71 -14.76
C ALA A 14 -6.63 -28.97 -14.88
N ILE A 15 -6.71 -27.64 -14.86
CA ILE A 15 -5.55 -26.74 -14.79
C ILE A 15 -5.71 -25.84 -13.58
N PHE A 16 -4.65 -25.72 -12.78
CA PHE A 16 -4.52 -24.67 -11.79
C PHE A 16 -3.63 -23.55 -12.35
N SER A 17 -4.14 -22.32 -12.32
CA SER A 17 -3.43 -21.14 -12.84
C SER A 17 -3.52 -19.99 -11.83
N SER A 18 -2.44 -19.24 -11.70
CA SER A 18 -2.35 -18.02 -10.88
C SER A 18 -2.16 -16.77 -11.75
N ASP A 19 -2.94 -16.69 -12.81
CA ASP A 19 -2.92 -15.56 -13.75
C ASP A 19 -3.83 -14.41 -13.24
N ALA A 20 -3.59 -13.19 -13.73
CA ALA A 20 -4.51 -12.09 -13.44
C ALA A 20 -5.87 -12.29 -14.14
N ILE A 21 -6.92 -11.73 -13.53
CA ILE A 21 -8.25 -11.76 -14.15
C ILE A 21 -8.21 -11.04 -15.50
N GLY A 22 -8.78 -11.69 -16.52
CA GLY A 22 -8.83 -11.15 -17.88
C GLY A 22 -7.58 -11.44 -18.72
N GLU A 23 -6.60 -12.18 -18.21
CA GLU A 23 -5.44 -12.58 -19.02
C GLU A 23 -5.83 -13.47 -20.20
N GLU A 24 -5.05 -13.35 -21.28
CA GLU A 24 -5.33 -14.01 -22.54
C GLU A 24 -5.24 -15.54 -22.46
N ARG A 25 -4.30 -16.08 -21.68
CA ARG A 25 -4.09 -17.53 -21.56
C ARG A 25 -5.33 -18.28 -21.04
N PRO A 26 -5.89 -17.93 -19.87
CA PRO A 26 -7.14 -18.54 -19.44
C PRO A 26 -8.32 -18.17 -20.36
N ALA A 27 -8.36 -16.97 -20.92
CA ALA A 27 -9.42 -16.56 -21.84
C ALA A 27 -9.48 -17.43 -23.10
N GLN A 28 -8.33 -17.82 -23.68
CA GLN A 28 -8.26 -18.72 -24.83
C GLN A 28 -8.88 -20.09 -24.52
N VAL A 29 -8.53 -20.71 -23.38
CA VAL A 29 -9.07 -22.02 -22.99
C VAL A 29 -10.57 -21.94 -22.69
N LEU A 30 -10.99 -20.94 -21.92
CA LEU A 30 -12.39 -20.71 -21.56
C LEU A 30 -13.27 -20.34 -22.77
N GLY A 31 -12.68 -19.62 -23.73
CA GLY A 31 -13.35 -19.19 -24.97
C GLY A 31 -13.79 -20.35 -25.87
N THR A 32 -13.16 -21.53 -25.77
CA THR A 32 -13.54 -22.73 -26.52
C THR A 32 -14.88 -23.33 -26.08
N GLY A 33 -15.33 -23.05 -24.87
CA GLY A 33 -16.52 -23.66 -24.25
C GLY A 33 -16.29 -25.06 -23.70
N LEU A 34 -15.08 -25.62 -23.82
CA LEU A 34 -14.71 -26.93 -23.27
C LEU A 34 -14.30 -26.87 -21.81
N ALA A 35 -13.98 -25.67 -21.32
CA ALA A 35 -13.55 -25.43 -19.95
C ALA A 35 -14.57 -24.57 -19.18
N ARG A 36 -14.59 -24.73 -17.88
CA ARG A 36 -15.30 -23.86 -16.93
C ARG A 36 -14.44 -23.59 -15.71
N ILE A 37 -14.61 -22.43 -15.11
CA ILE A 37 -13.92 -22.08 -13.87
C ILE A 37 -14.66 -22.78 -12.71
N VAL A 38 -13.88 -23.36 -11.80
CA VAL A 38 -14.37 -23.94 -10.53
C VAL A 38 -14.25 -22.88 -9.44
N ALA A 39 -15.34 -22.60 -8.75
CA ALA A 39 -15.35 -21.65 -7.64
C ALA A 39 -14.50 -22.16 -6.47
N ILE A 40 -13.83 -21.26 -5.78
CA ILE A 40 -13.17 -21.48 -4.49
C ILE A 40 -13.79 -20.48 -3.52
N ASP A 41 -14.87 -20.87 -2.89
CA ASP A 41 -15.70 -20.02 -2.02
C ASP A 41 -15.29 -20.04 -0.54
N GLN A 42 -14.25 -20.83 -0.20
CA GLN A 42 -13.75 -21.00 1.17
C GLN A 42 -12.52 -20.13 1.48
N ALA A 43 -12.31 -19.04 0.74
CA ALA A 43 -11.15 -18.16 0.91
C ALA A 43 -11.02 -17.64 2.36
N ALA A 44 -12.13 -17.28 3.00
CA ALA A 44 -12.14 -16.85 4.40
C ALA A 44 -11.60 -17.91 5.37
N ALA A 45 -12.00 -19.16 5.19
CA ALA A 45 -11.48 -20.29 5.99
C ALA A 45 -10.01 -20.57 5.68
N MET A 46 -9.61 -20.50 4.42
CA MET A 46 -8.21 -20.68 4.01
C MET A 46 -7.30 -19.61 4.60
N LYS A 47 -7.78 -18.37 4.72
CA LYS A 47 -7.05 -17.24 5.31
C LYS A 47 -6.68 -17.45 6.78
N LEU A 48 -7.44 -18.23 7.54
CA LEU A 48 -7.13 -18.57 8.94
C LEU A 48 -5.80 -19.32 9.08
N THR A 49 -5.47 -20.15 8.13
CA THR A 49 -4.23 -20.96 8.12
C THR A 49 -3.16 -20.37 7.20
N ARG A 50 -3.55 -19.56 6.23
CA ARG A 50 -2.68 -18.93 5.22
C ARG A 50 -3.05 -17.46 5.04
N PRO A 51 -2.55 -16.56 5.92
CA PRO A 51 -2.94 -15.14 5.94
C PRO A 51 -2.67 -14.35 4.65
N TYR A 52 -1.79 -14.88 3.78
CA TYR A 52 -1.46 -14.28 2.48
C TYR A 52 -2.51 -14.57 1.39
N ILE A 53 -3.50 -15.44 1.66
CA ILE A 53 -4.63 -15.66 0.77
C ILE A 53 -5.66 -14.57 0.98
N GLU A 54 -6.14 -13.99 -0.11
CA GLU A 54 -7.21 -12.99 -0.13
C GLU A 54 -8.43 -13.52 -0.85
N GLU A 55 -9.60 -13.04 -0.44
CA GLU A 55 -10.86 -13.30 -1.14
C GLU A 55 -10.90 -12.44 -2.39
N LEU A 56 -11.30 -13.05 -3.51
CA LEU A 56 -11.47 -12.36 -4.76
C LEU A 56 -12.73 -12.88 -5.47
N SER A 57 -13.41 -12.00 -6.20
CA SER A 57 -14.51 -12.39 -7.08
C SER A 57 -14.11 -12.10 -8.53
N ILE A 58 -14.26 -13.10 -9.39
CA ILE A 58 -14.13 -12.94 -10.85
C ILE A 58 -15.47 -12.43 -11.35
N PRO A 59 -15.54 -11.20 -11.90
CA PRO A 59 -16.81 -10.65 -12.38
C PRO A 59 -17.39 -11.45 -13.55
N LYS A 60 -18.72 -11.47 -13.65
CA LYS A 60 -19.42 -11.99 -14.81
C LYS A 60 -18.84 -11.39 -16.10
N GLY A 61 -18.53 -12.27 -17.06
CA GLY A 61 -18.04 -11.85 -18.37
C GLY A 61 -16.56 -11.41 -18.41
N ALA A 62 -15.80 -11.60 -17.34
CA ALA A 62 -14.40 -11.16 -17.24
C ALA A 62 -13.49 -11.71 -18.36
N TYR A 63 -13.81 -12.89 -18.90
CA TYR A 63 -13.03 -13.51 -19.99
C TYR A 63 -13.74 -13.46 -21.35
N LYS A 64 -15.09 -13.35 -21.37
CA LYS A 64 -15.87 -13.24 -22.60
C LYS A 64 -17.21 -12.57 -22.28
N ALA A 65 -17.60 -11.60 -23.08
CA ALA A 65 -18.83 -10.84 -22.84
C ALA A 65 -20.09 -11.57 -23.32
N ALA A 66 -20.03 -12.24 -24.48
CA ALA A 66 -21.19 -12.92 -25.09
C ALA A 66 -20.79 -14.25 -25.76
N PRO A 67 -21.28 -15.43 -25.29
CA PRO A 67 -21.93 -15.59 -23.98
C PRO A 67 -20.97 -15.27 -22.84
N ALA A 68 -21.51 -14.75 -21.74
CA ALA A 68 -20.69 -14.31 -20.63
C ALA A 68 -19.90 -15.47 -19.99
N VAL A 69 -18.59 -15.29 -19.78
CA VAL A 69 -17.71 -16.26 -19.11
C VAL A 69 -16.91 -15.51 -18.04
N PRO A 70 -17.10 -15.85 -16.77
CA PRO A 70 -18.13 -16.73 -16.20
C PRO A 70 -19.55 -16.14 -16.39
N PRO A 71 -20.61 -16.98 -16.29
CA PRO A 71 -21.99 -16.52 -16.49
C PRO A 71 -22.55 -15.68 -15.33
N GLN A 72 -21.89 -15.71 -14.18
CA GLN A 72 -22.16 -14.93 -12.97
C GLN A 72 -20.84 -14.65 -12.25
N ASP A 73 -20.87 -13.73 -11.27
CA ASP A 73 -19.71 -13.50 -10.41
C ASP A 73 -19.30 -14.81 -9.71
N LEU A 74 -18.00 -15.08 -9.66
CA LEU A 74 -17.48 -16.37 -9.19
C LEU A 74 -16.42 -16.14 -8.13
N ALA A 75 -16.67 -16.68 -6.92
CA ALA A 75 -15.72 -16.58 -5.82
C ALA A 75 -14.44 -17.38 -6.11
N THR A 76 -13.32 -16.82 -5.79
CA THR A 76 -11.99 -17.42 -5.92
C THR A 76 -11.04 -16.89 -4.85
N VAL A 77 -9.82 -17.38 -4.87
CA VAL A 77 -8.72 -16.91 -4.02
C VAL A 77 -7.71 -16.11 -4.84
N ALA A 78 -7.09 -15.14 -4.21
CA ALA A 78 -5.98 -14.38 -4.76
C ALA A 78 -4.76 -14.48 -3.86
N ILE A 79 -3.58 -14.30 -4.47
CA ILE A 79 -2.31 -14.11 -3.79
C ILE A 79 -1.69 -12.82 -4.29
N GLN A 80 -1.02 -12.12 -3.38
CA GLN A 80 -0.38 -10.86 -3.72
C GLN A 80 1.00 -11.11 -4.32
N THR A 81 1.27 -10.51 -5.47
CA THR A 81 2.61 -10.50 -6.09
C THR A 81 3.34 -9.23 -5.66
N SER A 82 4.59 -9.38 -5.19
CA SER A 82 5.40 -8.26 -4.71
C SER A 82 6.70 -8.15 -5.49
N LEU A 83 7.10 -6.93 -5.81
CA LEU A 83 8.44 -6.63 -6.30
C LEU A 83 9.39 -6.54 -5.10
N LEU A 84 10.43 -7.36 -5.09
CA LEU A 84 11.44 -7.36 -4.03
C LEU A 84 12.69 -6.62 -4.50
N ALA A 85 13.20 -5.74 -3.66
CA ALA A 85 14.50 -5.08 -3.82
C ALA A 85 15.47 -5.61 -2.73
N HIS A 86 16.77 -5.69 -3.07
CA HIS A 86 17.77 -5.99 -2.05
C HIS A 86 17.79 -4.86 -1.01
N LYS A 87 17.89 -5.22 0.28
CA LYS A 87 17.82 -4.26 1.40
C LYS A 87 18.87 -3.14 1.34
N ASP A 88 20.05 -3.42 0.77
CA ASP A 88 21.17 -2.49 0.67
C ASP A 88 21.22 -1.76 -0.70
N LEU A 89 20.15 -1.87 -1.51
CA LEU A 89 20.06 -1.11 -2.75
C LEU A 89 19.90 0.38 -2.43
N ASP A 90 20.48 1.24 -3.25
CA ASP A 90 20.38 2.70 -3.03
C ASP A 90 18.93 3.18 -2.95
N ALA A 91 18.62 3.92 -1.88
CA ALA A 91 17.27 4.39 -1.61
C ALA A 91 16.74 5.36 -2.69
N GLY A 92 17.62 6.15 -3.30
CA GLY A 92 17.26 7.04 -4.40
C GLY A 92 16.84 6.27 -5.64
N LEU A 93 17.59 5.20 -5.97
CA LEU A 93 17.27 4.32 -7.09
C LEU A 93 15.94 3.59 -6.87
N VAL A 94 15.69 3.04 -5.68
CA VAL A 94 14.43 2.35 -5.36
C VAL A 94 13.25 3.33 -5.37
N ARG A 95 13.44 4.55 -4.89
CA ARG A 95 12.42 5.61 -4.95
C ARG A 95 12.07 5.94 -6.40
N GLU A 96 13.06 6.10 -7.26
CA GLU A 96 12.85 6.44 -8.67
C GLU A 96 12.18 5.28 -9.43
N LEU A 97 12.61 4.04 -9.18
CA LEU A 97 11.95 2.85 -9.71
C LEU A 97 10.47 2.78 -9.28
N THR A 98 10.20 2.98 -7.98
CA THR A 98 8.83 2.99 -7.46
C THR A 98 8.00 4.09 -8.11
N ARG A 99 8.57 5.30 -8.25
CA ARG A 99 7.93 6.42 -8.94
C ARG A 99 7.56 6.04 -10.37
N THR A 100 8.50 5.52 -11.13
CA THR A 100 8.28 5.13 -12.53
C THR A 100 7.17 4.10 -12.66
N LEU A 101 7.17 3.07 -11.80
CA LEU A 101 6.13 2.04 -11.82
C LEU A 101 4.73 2.61 -11.54
N PHE A 102 4.60 3.55 -10.62
CA PHE A 102 3.30 4.12 -10.26
C PHE A 102 2.84 5.21 -11.24
N ASP A 103 3.76 6.07 -11.68
CA ASP A 103 3.43 7.19 -12.58
C ASP A 103 3.05 6.67 -13.99
N PHE A 104 3.74 5.64 -14.48
CA PHE A 104 3.51 5.03 -15.79
C PHE A 104 2.71 3.72 -15.75
N ARG A 105 2.04 3.41 -14.63
CA ARG A 105 1.35 2.13 -14.43
C ARG A 105 0.37 1.77 -15.56
N LEU A 106 -0.35 2.75 -16.12
CA LEU A 106 -1.33 2.51 -17.18
C LEU A 106 -0.65 2.18 -18.52
N GLU A 107 0.46 2.81 -18.82
CA GLU A 107 1.26 2.51 -20.02
C GLU A 107 1.91 1.13 -19.88
N LEU A 108 2.51 0.86 -18.73
CA LEU A 108 3.11 -0.44 -18.43
C LEU A 108 2.08 -1.57 -18.41
N ALA A 109 0.84 -1.30 -18.02
CA ALA A 109 -0.25 -2.27 -18.04
C ALA A 109 -0.63 -2.74 -19.44
N THR A 110 -0.29 -1.99 -20.49
CA THR A 110 -0.48 -2.46 -21.88
C THR A 110 0.48 -3.59 -22.24
N LEU A 111 1.64 -3.65 -21.57
CA LEU A 111 2.66 -4.69 -21.73
C LEU A 111 2.52 -5.80 -20.69
N VAL A 112 2.18 -5.43 -19.47
CA VAL A 112 2.06 -6.31 -18.31
C VAL A 112 0.74 -5.98 -17.61
N PRO A 113 -0.38 -6.63 -17.97
CA PRO A 113 -1.73 -6.30 -17.49
C PRO A 113 -1.88 -6.27 -15.97
N GLN A 114 -1.10 -7.08 -15.24
CA GLN A 114 -1.09 -7.14 -13.79
C GLN A 114 -0.75 -5.79 -13.13
N LEU A 115 0.01 -4.92 -13.79
CA LEU A 115 0.38 -3.61 -13.27
C LEU A 115 -0.79 -2.63 -13.19
N SER A 116 -1.91 -2.92 -13.87
CA SER A 116 -3.15 -2.13 -13.71
C SER A 116 -3.67 -2.17 -12.27
N ALA A 117 -3.47 -3.28 -11.58
CA ALA A 117 -3.87 -3.53 -10.19
C ALA A 117 -2.78 -3.16 -9.16
N LEU A 118 -1.70 -2.48 -9.58
CA LEU A 118 -0.60 -2.08 -8.70
C LEU A 118 -1.10 -1.20 -7.56
N GLN A 119 -0.85 -1.62 -6.33
CA GLN A 119 -1.26 -0.93 -5.11
C GLN A 119 -0.06 -0.63 -4.21
N SER A 120 -0.20 0.41 -3.37
CA SER A 120 0.80 0.73 -2.37
C SER A 120 0.78 -0.32 -1.25
N PRO A 121 1.93 -0.90 -0.88
CA PRO A 121 2.02 -1.87 0.23
C PRO A 121 1.68 -1.25 1.58
N VAL A 122 1.77 0.07 1.71
CA VAL A 122 1.47 0.81 2.96
C VAL A 122 0.01 0.67 3.39
N ASN A 123 -0.89 0.45 2.43
CA ASN A 123 -2.33 0.35 2.70
C ASN A 123 -2.81 -1.11 2.84
N SER A 124 -1.98 -2.08 2.48
CA SER A 124 -2.44 -3.47 2.39
C SER A 124 -2.36 -4.26 3.71
N GLY A 125 -1.66 -3.77 4.74
CA GLY A 125 -1.63 -4.40 6.08
C GLY A 125 -1.18 -5.87 6.14
N SER A 126 -0.98 -6.51 4.99
CA SER A 126 -0.79 -7.96 4.84
C SER A 126 0.66 -8.38 4.60
N LEU A 127 1.58 -7.43 4.44
CA LEU A 127 2.98 -7.76 4.14
C LEU A 127 3.75 -8.06 5.43
N SER A 128 4.21 -9.30 5.55
CA SER A 128 5.21 -9.70 6.55
C SER A 128 6.62 -9.21 6.21
N ILE A 129 6.82 -8.62 5.04
CA ILE A 129 8.11 -8.17 4.51
C ILE A 129 8.20 -6.66 4.69
N PRO A 130 9.29 -6.13 5.30
CA PRO A 130 9.47 -4.69 5.46
C PRO A 130 9.59 -4.00 4.10
N VAL A 131 8.95 -2.85 3.98
CA VAL A 131 9.01 -2.02 2.76
C VAL A 131 10.36 -1.30 2.73
N HIS A 132 11.05 -1.32 1.59
CA HIS A 132 12.32 -0.64 1.40
C HIS A 132 12.18 0.88 1.63
N GLU A 133 13.19 1.51 2.27
CA GLU A 133 13.15 2.93 2.63
C GLU A 133 12.93 3.87 1.43
N GLY A 134 13.52 3.56 0.26
CA GLY A 134 13.29 4.31 -0.97
C GLY A 134 11.83 4.26 -1.45
N ALA A 135 11.18 3.10 -1.36
CA ALA A 135 9.75 2.96 -1.68
C ALA A 135 8.89 3.73 -0.66
N MET A 136 9.22 3.64 0.63
CA MET A 136 8.54 4.42 1.68
C MET A 136 8.67 5.92 1.46
N ALA A 137 9.84 6.40 1.02
CA ALA A 137 10.04 7.82 0.69
C ALA A 137 9.14 8.28 -0.46
N TYR A 138 8.88 7.43 -1.45
CA TYR A 138 7.90 7.71 -2.51
C TYR A 138 6.46 7.75 -1.97
N PHE A 139 6.03 6.74 -1.21
CA PHE A 139 4.65 6.67 -0.71
C PHE A 139 4.33 7.74 0.33
N ASN A 140 5.33 8.23 1.07
CA ASN A 140 5.16 9.28 2.07
C ASN A 140 5.36 10.71 1.51
N ARG A 141 5.65 10.87 0.20
CA ARG A 141 5.94 12.18 -0.40
C ARG A 141 4.82 13.22 -0.23
N GLU A 142 3.58 12.75 -0.14
CA GLU A 142 2.39 13.61 0.00
C GLU A 142 1.91 13.71 1.45
N ARG A 143 2.54 12.99 2.38
CA ARG A 143 2.21 13.12 3.80
C ARG A 143 2.79 14.44 4.31
N PRO A 144 1.97 15.33 4.89
CA PRO A 144 2.48 16.54 5.50
C PRO A 144 3.50 16.17 6.58
N ASN A 145 4.63 16.89 6.61
CA ASN A 145 5.62 16.75 7.67
C ASN A 145 4.96 17.06 9.02
N LEU A 146 5.38 16.40 10.11
CA LEU A 146 4.93 16.68 11.46
C LEU A 146 4.96 18.18 11.81
N ILE A 147 5.90 18.92 11.22
CA ILE A 147 5.99 20.38 11.34
C ILE A 147 4.77 21.05 10.68
N GLN A 148 4.35 20.60 9.49
CA GLN A 148 3.22 21.19 8.76
C GLN A 148 1.89 20.88 9.45
N GLU A 149 1.72 19.66 9.97
CA GLU A 149 0.52 19.28 10.75
C GLU A 149 0.40 20.09 12.05
N ASN A 150 1.54 20.45 12.66
CA ASN A 150 1.59 21.13 13.97
C ASN A 150 2.00 22.60 13.88
N LEU A 151 2.03 23.21 12.68
CA LEU A 151 2.40 24.60 12.48
C LEU A 151 1.61 25.56 13.38
N GLY A 152 0.32 25.31 13.59
CA GLY A 152 -0.50 26.10 14.49
C GLY A 152 -0.04 26.00 15.96
N ILE A 153 0.26 24.81 16.43
CA ILE A 153 0.75 24.58 17.80
C ILE A 153 2.17 25.14 17.97
N ILE A 154 3.03 24.93 17.00
CA ILE A 154 4.40 25.45 17.00
C ILE A 154 4.38 27.00 17.00
N GLY A 155 3.50 27.62 16.23
CA GLY A 155 3.31 29.07 16.19
C GLY A 155 2.86 29.62 17.54
N VAL A 156 1.86 28.99 18.16
CA VAL A 156 1.39 29.36 19.51
C VAL A 156 2.49 29.22 20.56
N LEU A 157 3.23 28.13 20.56
CA LEU A 157 4.37 27.94 21.47
C LEU A 157 5.49 28.96 21.25
N ALA A 158 5.80 29.27 20.02
CA ALA A 158 6.83 30.27 19.67
C ALA A 158 6.44 31.68 20.14
N THR A 159 5.16 32.02 20.21
CA THR A 159 4.69 33.32 20.72
C THR A 159 4.55 33.36 22.23
N LEU A 160 4.08 32.27 22.84
CA LEU A 160 3.87 32.21 24.30
C LEU A 160 5.17 32.04 25.09
N ALA A 161 6.14 31.30 24.59
CA ALA A 161 7.39 31.01 25.29
C ALA A 161 8.17 32.31 25.66
N PRO A 162 8.43 33.27 24.77
CA PRO A 162 9.12 34.51 25.12
C PRO A 162 8.27 35.39 26.05
N MET A 163 6.94 35.37 25.93
CA MET A 163 6.05 36.10 26.82
C MET A 163 6.14 35.59 28.26
N VAL A 164 6.06 34.29 28.45
CA VAL A 164 6.20 33.65 29.78
C VAL A 164 7.58 33.90 30.36
N LEU A 165 8.63 33.75 29.53
CA LEU A 165 10.02 34.06 29.95
C LEU A 165 10.18 35.51 30.42
N SER A 166 9.61 36.46 29.70
CA SER A 166 9.60 37.87 30.07
C SER A 166 8.95 38.14 31.40
N ILE A 167 7.77 37.51 31.65
CA ILE A 167 7.05 37.63 32.93
C ILE A 167 7.89 37.08 34.07
N VAL A 168 8.48 35.88 33.89
CA VAL A 168 9.32 35.24 34.93
C VAL A 168 10.56 36.09 35.25
N LEU A 169 11.22 36.61 34.23
CA LEU A 169 12.39 37.48 34.43
C LEU A 169 12.03 38.77 35.16
N THR A 170 10.89 39.39 34.81
CA THR A 170 10.39 40.58 35.49
C THR A 170 10.04 40.33 36.95
N MET A 171 9.36 39.21 37.22
CA MET A 171 9.07 38.81 38.59
C MET A 171 10.35 38.59 39.44
N ARG A 172 11.34 37.86 38.86
CA ARG A 172 12.63 37.63 39.53
C ARG A 172 13.36 38.96 39.85
N ARG A 173 13.34 39.91 38.90
CA ARG A 173 13.93 41.27 39.14
C ARG A 173 13.23 42.00 40.29
N ARG A 174 11.91 42.03 40.29
CA ARG A 174 11.10 42.66 41.37
C ARG A 174 11.35 41.99 42.73
N MET A 175 11.42 40.69 42.81
CA MET A 175 11.75 39.97 44.06
C MET A 175 13.16 40.32 44.55
N ALA A 176 14.14 40.44 43.67
CA ALA A 176 15.51 40.81 44.02
C ALA A 176 15.58 42.24 44.54
N GLU A 177 14.82 43.19 43.93
CA GLU A 177 14.73 44.56 44.40
C GLU A 177 14.07 44.65 45.79
N MET A 178 12.97 43.95 46.02
CA MET A 178 12.31 43.92 47.34
C MET A 178 13.17 43.28 48.44
N GLN A 179 14.08 42.38 48.10
CA GLN A 179 15.05 41.85 49.06
C GLN A 179 16.15 42.83 49.41
N LYS A 180 16.61 43.67 48.47
CA LYS A 180 17.58 44.76 48.71
C LYS A 180 17.03 45.83 49.59
N ASP A 181 15.78 46.33 49.28
CA ASP A 181 15.13 47.36 50.08
C ASP A 181 14.90 46.92 51.55
N ARG A 182 14.65 45.64 51.80
CA ARG A 182 14.58 45.09 53.15
C ARG A 182 15.92 45.06 53.88
N ALA A 183 17.02 44.78 53.16
CA ALA A 183 18.35 44.77 53.77
C ALA A 183 18.86 46.14 54.10
N ASP A 184 18.53 47.17 53.33
CA ASP A 184 18.90 48.58 53.59
C ASP A 184 18.08 49.22 54.71
N GLN A 185 16.95 48.63 55.14
CA GLN A 185 16.10 49.15 56.25
C GLN A 185 16.58 48.66 57.63
N TYR A 186 17.56 47.73 57.68
CA TYR A 186 18.11 47.17 58.94
C TYR A 186 19.59 47.63 59.21
N ASN A 187 20.15 48.54 58.41
CA ASN A 187 21.43 49.17 58.63
C ASN A 187 21.24 50.64 58.99
#